data_7c50d42bcd00459a6f4d1be7ce913eb3
#
_entry.id   7c50d42bcd00459a6f4d1be7ce913eb3
#
_cell.length_a   1.000
_cell.length_b   1.000
_cell.length_c   1.000
_cell.angle_alpha   90.00
_cell.angle_beta   90.00
_cell.angle_gamma   90.00
#
_symmetry.space_group_name_H-M   'P 1'
#
loop_
_entity.id
_entity.type
_entity.pdbx_description
1 polymer ?
#
loop_
_entity_poly.entity_id
_entity_poly.type
_entity_poly.pdbx_seq_one_letter_code
_entity_poly.pdbx_strand_id
1 'polypeptide(L)'
;MKNKRWAKISAFVGILGGPLAIFFALVLLAAGIGASRDGGMVALALLVTTFGIIFFVALKSAHYYKEDERVNQVGANLFVASSGVGFVVTLLIALVNVPIISGLVDGIMDALFDGSEGFERILGLMFLSAILSVVWGIYYAICLRKFKD
;
A
#
# COMPACT_ATOMS: atom_id res chain seq x y z
N MET A 1 7.11 7.87 -28.34
CA MET A 1 7.38 8.46 -27.01
C MET A 1 6.33 8.02 -25.99
N LYS A 2 6.79 7.69 -24.81
CA LYS A 2 5.88 7.27 -23.74
C LYS A 2 5.14 8.48 -23.17
N ASN A 3 3.83 8.31 -22.95
CA ASN A 3 2.94 9.34 -22.48
C ASN A 3 3.13 9.57 -20.96
N LYS A 4 2.86 10.79 -20.50
CA LYS A 4 2.89 11.13 -19.06
C LYS A 4 1.67 10.65 -18.27
N ARG A 5 0.72 10.00 -18.93
CA ARG A 5 -0.54 9.56 -18.32
C ARG A 5 -0.31 8.74 -17.03
N TRP A 6 0.54 7.72 -17.12
CA TRP A 6 0.80 6.85 -15.97
C TRP A 6 1.57 7.55 -14.86
N ALA A 7 2.45 8.50 -15.21
CA ALA A 7 3.12 9.31 -14.19
C ALA A 7 2.13 10.20 -13.44
N LYS A 8 1.15 10.80 -14.14
CA LYS A 8 0.06 11.56 -13.50
C LYS A 8 -0.77 10.69 -12.58
N ILE A 9 -1.16 9.52 -13.05
CA ILE A 9 -1.95 8.57 -12.26
C ILE A 9 -1.17 8.14 -11.02
N SER A 10 0.12 7.82 -11.17
CA SER A 10 0.97 7.42 -10.05
C SER A 10 1.14 8.53 -9.03
N ALA A 11 1.35 9.77 -9.50
CA ALA A 11 1.45 10.93 -8.61
C ALA A 11 0.15 11.14 -7.83
N PHE A 12 -0.97 11.13 -8.52
CA PHE A 12 -2.29 11.33 -7.91
C PHE A 12 -2.59 10.23 -6.89
N VAL A 13 -2.45 8.98 -7.30
CA VAL A 13 -2.76 7.81 -6.45
C VAL A 13 -1.81 7.74 -5.25
N GLY A 14 -0.53 8.01 -5.46
CA GLY A 14 0.44 7.99 -4.36
C GLY A 14 0.17 9.09 -3.34
N ILE A 15 -0.03 10.32 -3.81
CA ILE A 15 -0.24 11.48 -2.94
C ILE A 15 -1.57 11.40 -2.18
N LEU A 16 -2.64 10.99 -2.84
CA LEU A 16 -3.95 10.85 -2.19
C LEU A 16 -4.11 9.54 -1.45
N GLY A 17 -3.58 8.44 -2.01
CA GLY A 17 -3.73 7.12 -1.44
C GLY A 17 -3.03 6.95 -0.10
N GLY A 18 -1.86 7.58 0.08
CA GLY A 18 -1.14 7.53 1.34
C GLY A 18 -1.95 8.05 2.52
N PRO A 19 -2.39 9.33 2.49
CA PRO A 19 -3.24 9.88 3.56
C PRO A 19 -4.54 9.11 3.75
N LEU A 20 -5.18 8.66 2.68
CA LEU A 20 -6.40 7.84 2.79
C LEU A 20 -6.12 6.52 3.52
N ALA A 21 -5.01 5.87 3.20
CA ALA A 21 -4.62 4.63 3.88
C ALA A 21 -4.36 4.88 5.37
N ILE A 22 -3.71 5.98 5.72
CA ILE A 22 -3.48 6.36 7.11
C ILE A 22 -4.81 6.61 7.81
N PHE A 23 -5.73 7.33 7.18
CA PHE A 23 -7.06 7.60 7.73
C PHE A 23 -7.81 6.30 8.00
N PHE A 24 -7.87 5.38 7.04
CA PHE A 24 -8.55 4.11 7.22
C PHE A 24 -7.87 3.24 8.28
N ALA A 25 -6.55 3.30 8.40
CA ALA A 25 -5.81 2.59 9.44
C ALA A 25 -6.17 3.12 10.83
N LEU A 26 -6.29 4.44 10.97
CA LEU A 26 -6.70 5.06 12.24
C LEU A 26 -8.13 4.68 12.60
N VAL A 27 -9.04 4.64 11.62
CA VAL A 27 -10.43 4.19 11.84
C VAL A 27 -10.44 2.73 12.29
N LEU A 28 -9.63 1.88 11.66
CA LEU A 28 -9.51 0.47 12.04
C LEU A 28 -9.02 0.32 13.50
N LEU A 29 -8.02 1.10 13.89
CA LEU A 29 -7.50 1.08 15.26
C LEU A 29 -8.56 1.57 16.27
N ALA A 30 -9.30 2.62 15.93
CA ALA A 30 -10.34 3.17 16.79
C ALA A 30 -11.50 2.20 16.96
N ALA A 31 -11.89 1.49 15.88
CA ALA A 31 -12.96 0.48 15.94
C ALA A 31 -12.52 -0.79 16.69
N GLY A 32 -11.20 -1.01 16.79
CA GLY A 32 -10.66 -2.24 17.36
C GLY A 32 -10.76 -3.41 16.39
N ILE A 33 -9.68 -4.13 16.24
CA ILE A 33 -9.66 -5.32 15.39
C ILE A 33 -10.42 -6.43 16.10
N GLY A 34 -11.64 -6.73 15.62
CA GLY A 34 -12.51 -7.75 16.19
C GLY A 34 -13.51 -7.27 17.22
N ALA A 35 -13.42 -6.02 17.70
CA ALA A 35 -14.35 -5.49 18.71
C ALA A 35 -15.65 -4.97 18.11
N SER A 36 -15.60 -4.42 16.90
CA SER A 36 -16.77 -3.98 16.14
C SER A 36 -16.65 -4.54 14.73
N ARG A 37 -17.35 -5.62 14.47
CA ARG A 37 -17.23 -6.34 13.19
C ARG A 37 -17.57 -5.46 11.99
N ASP A 38 -18.60 -4.62 12.11
CA ASP A 38 -19.09 -3.85 10.96
C ASP A 38 -18.15 -2.70 10.59
N GLY A 39 -17.79 -1.84 11.55
CA GLY A 39 -16.92 -0.70 11.31
C GLY A 39 -15.48 -1.11 10.97
N GLY A 40 -14.94 -2.07 11.71
CA GLY A 40 -13.59 -2.59 11.47
C GLY A 40 -13.44 -3.28 10.13
N MET A 41 -14.44 -4.08 9.74
CA MET A 41 -14.42 -4.79 8.45
C MET A 41 -14.52 -3.83 7.27
N VAL A 42 -15.34 -2.77 7.37
CA VAL A 42 -15.42 -1.75 6.32
C VAL A 42 -14.08 -1.01 6.18
N ALA A 43 -13.49 -0.59 7.29
CA ALA A 43 -12.19 0.09 7.28
C ALA A 43 -11.11 -0.80 6.68
N LEU A 44 -11.10 -2.08 7.04
CA LEU A 44 -10.13 -3.05 6.51
C LEU A 44 -10.32 -3.28 5.01
N ALA A 45 -11.57 -3.40 4.54
CA ALA A 45 -11.87 -3.54 3.11
C ALA A 45 -11.39 -2.31 2.35
N LEU A 46 -11.60 -1.11 2.88
CA LEU A 46 -11.14 0.14 2.27
C LEU A 46 -9.60 0.21 2.25
N LEU A 47 -8.92 -0.26 3.29
CA LEU A 47 -7.46 -0.34 3.33
C LEU A 47 -6.91 -1.27 2.25
N VAL A 48 -7.46 -2.48 2.16
CA VAL A 48 -7.05 -3.46 1.15
C VAL A 48 -7.25 -2.89 -0.25
N THR A 49 -8.39 -2.27 -0.50
CA THR A 49 -8.70 -1.63 -1.79
C THR A 49 -7.71 -0.51 -2.10
N THR A 50 -7.45 0.37 -1.13
CA THR A 50 -6.54 1.51 -1.30
C THR A 50 -5.13 1.04 -1.65
N PHE A 51 -4.57 0.14 -0.87
CA PHE A 51 -3.23 -0.40 -1.15
C PHE A 51 -3.20 -1.23 -2.43
N GLY A 52 -4.29 -1.93 -2.74
CA GLY A 52 -4.41 -2.67 -4.00
C GLY A 52 -4.35 -1.76 -5.21
N ILE A 53 -5.07 -0.62 -5.16
CA ILE A 53 -5.05 0.37 -6.23
C ILE A 53 -3.65 0.99 -6.37
N ILE A 54 -3.03 1.38 -5.24
CA ILE A 54 -1.68 1.95 -5.25
C ILE A 54 -0.70 0.95 -5.86
N PHE A 55 -0.75 -0.30 -5.43
CA PHE A 55 0.13 -1.36 -5.92
C PHE A 55 -0.07 -1.62 -7.41
N PHE A 56 -1.32 -1.70 -7.86
CA PHE A 56 -1.64 -1.91 -9.27
C PHE A 56 -1.08 -0.76 -10.13
N VAL A 57 -1.30 0.47 -9.70
CA VAL A 57 -0.82 1.65 -10.42
C VAL A 57 0.71 1.68 -10.43
N ALA A 58 1.35 1.33 -9.31
CA ALA A 58 2.80 1.27 -9.21
C ALA A 58 3.37 0.24 -10.19
N LEU A 59 2.77 -0.96 -10.26
CA LEU A 59 3.18 -2.00 -11.20
C LEU A 59 3.03 -1.56 -12.65
N LYS A 60 1.90 -0.98 -12.99
CA LYS A 60 1.63 -0.51 -14.37
C LYS A 60 2.60 0.60 -14.77
N SER A 61 2.86 1.53 -13.87
CA SER A 61 3.79 2.63 -14.13
C SER A 61 5.23 2.13 -14.27
N ALA A 62 5.65 1.22 -13.40
CA ALA A 62 7.00 0.65 -13.47
C ALA A 62 7.21 -0.10 -14.78
N HIS A 63 6.20 -0.87 -15.22
CA HIS A 63 6.27 -1.58 -16.48
C HIS A 63 6.23 -0.64 -17.68
N TYR A 64 5.34 0.35 -17.64
CA TYR A 64 5.17 1.32 -18.73
C TYR A 64 6.44 2.14 -18.98
N TYR A 65 7.11 2.56 -17.89
CA TYR A 65 8.32 3.38 -17.97
C TYR A 65 9.60 2.55 -17.89
N LYS A 66 9.51 1.25 -18.09
CA LYS A 66 10.70 0.40 -18.17
C LYS A 66 11.59 0.94 -19.31
N GLU A 67 12.86 1.16 -19.00
CA GLU A 67 13.86 1.70 -19.93
C GLU A 67 13.64 3.17 -20.30
N ASP A 68 12.70 3.87 -19.65
CA ASP A 68 12.52 5.30 -19.86
C ASP A 68 13.49 6.09 -18.97
N GLU A 69 14.30 6.94 -19.60
CA GLU A 69 15.31 7.73 -18.89
C GLU A 69 14.69 8.80 -17.97
N ARG A 70 13.46 9.22 -18.23
CA ARG A 70 12.77 10.24 -17.45
C ARG A 70 12.28 9.74 -16.10
N VAL A 71 12.17 8.44 -15.94
CA VAL A 71 11.74 7.81 -14.68
C VAL A 71 12.87 6.90 -14.19
N ASN A 72 13.30 7.11 -12.95
CA ASN A 72 14.30 6.26 -12.33
C ASN A 72 13.72 4.87 -12.06
N GLN A 73 14.31 3.86 -12.68
CA GLN A 73 13.82 2.48 -12.54
C GLN A 73 13.90 1.99 -11.10
N VAL A 74 14.94 2.39 -10.36
CA VAL A 74 15.08 2.04 -8.94
C VAL A 74 13.94 2.64 -8.13
N GLY A 75 13.62 3.92 -8.37
CA GLY A 75 12.50 4.59 -7.70
C GLY A 75 11.17 3.92 -8.01
N ALA A 76 10.93 3.58 -9.28
CA ALA A 76 9.71 2.89 -9.70
C ALA A 76 9.58 1.53 -8.99
N ASN A 77 10.66 0.77 -8.92
CA ASN A 77 10.68 -0.54 -8.27
C ASN A 77 10.48 -0.43 -6.77
N LEU A 78 11.03 0.61 -6.13
CA LEU A 78 10.82 0.86 -4.70
C LEU A 78 9.37 1.23 -4.41
N PHE A 79 8.72 1.97 -5.29
CA PHE A 79 7.28 2.25 -5.16
C PHE A 79 6.47 0.96 -5.21
N VAL A 80 6.77 0.09 -6.18
CA VAL A 80 6.12 -1.23 -6.28
C VAL A 80 6.35 -2.04 -5.01
N ALA A 81 7.59 -2.11 -4.52
CA ALA A 81 7.91 -2.89 -3.33
C ALA A 81 7.18 -2.36 -2.09
N SER A 82 7.21 -1.04 -1.85
CA SER A 82 6.57 -0.45 -0.67
C SER A 82 5.06 -0.60 -0.70
N SER A 83 4.42 -0.35 -1.85
CA SER A 83 2.98 -0.52 -1.99
C SER A 83 2.58 -1.99 -1.91
N GLY A 84 3.41 -2.89 -2.42
CA GLY A 84 3.21 -4.34 -2.31
C GLY A 84 3.24 -4.83 -0.87
N VAL A 85 4.19 -4.32 -0.07
CA VAL A 85 4.25 -4.63 1.37
C VAL A 85 2.97 -4.17 2.06
N GLY A 86 2.52 -2.95 1.80
CA GLY A 86 1.27 -2.45 2.38
C GLY A 86 0.07 -3.30 2.00
N PHE A 87 -0.02 -3.68 0.73
CA PHE A 87 -1.12 -4.53 0.23
C PHE A 87 -1.11 -5.92 0.88
N VAL A 88 0.06 -6.57 0.94
CA VAL A 88 0.19 -7.90 1.54
C VAL A 88 -0.14 -7.85 3.03
N VAL A 89 0.35 -6.85 3.75
CA VAL A 89 0.09 -6.69 5.19
C VAL A 89 -1.41 -6.54 5.45
N THR A 90 -2.08 -5.65 4.71
CA THR A 90 -3.53 -5.45 4.90
C THR A 90 -4.33 -6.68 4.49
N LEU A 91 -3.88 -7.39 3.45
CA LEU A 91 -4.52 -8.63 3.03
C LEU A 91 -4.39 -9.72 4.11
N LEU A 92 -3.22 -9.86 4.74
CA LEU A 92 -3.03 -10.81 5.84
C LEU A 92 -3.95 -10.48 7.03
N ILE A 93 -4.07 -9.19 7.38
CA ILE A 93 -4.99 -8.76 8.44
C ILE A 93 -6.43 -9.15 8.07
N ALA A 94 -6.81 -8.95 6.81
CA ALA A 94 -8.14 -9.33 6.34
C ALA A 94 -8.37 -10.84 6.43
N LEU A 95 -7.38 -11.64 6.07
CA LEU A 95 -7.47 -13.10 6.09
C LEU A 95 -7.58 -13.65 7.52
N VAL A 96 -6.98 -13.00 8.52
CA VAL A 96 -7.11 -13.41 9.94
C VAL A 96 -8.56 -13.37 10.37
N ASN A 97 -9.38 -12.50 9.79
CA ASN A 97 -10.80 -12.39 10.13
C ASN A 97 -11.68 -13.45 9.43
N VAL A 98 -11.12 -14.30 8.58
CA VAL A 98 -11.84 -15.40 7.96
C VAL A 98 -11.67 -16.67 8.81
N PRO A 99 -12.74 -17.22 9.41
CA PRO A 99 -12.61 -18.33 10.39
C PRO A 99 -11.93 -19.57 9.83
N ILE A 100 -12.10 -19.87 8.55
CA ILE A 100 -11.58 -21.09 7.92
C ILE A 100 -10.06 -21.08 7.79
N ILE A 101 -9.47 -19.90 7.53
CA ILE A 101 -8.04 -19.75 7.25
C ILE A 101 -7.29 -19.03 8.36
N SER A 102 -7.99 -18.54 9.41
CA SER A 102 -7.37 -17.79 10.49
C SER A 102 -6.24 -18.56 11.19
N GLY A 103 -6.43 -19.85 11.44
CA GLY A 103 -5.42 -20.69 12.08
C GLY A 103 -4.14 -20.78 11.27
N LEU A 104 -4.25 -20.92 9.95
CA LEU A 104 -3.09 -20.97 9.05
C LEU A 104 -2.36 -19.62 9.02
N VAL A 105 -3.12 -18.52 8.92
CA VAL A 105 -2.54 -17.17 8.90
C VAL A 105 -1.88 -16.84 10.23
N ASP A 106 -2.50 -17.19 11.36
CA ASP A 106 -1.92 -17.02 12.69
C ASP A 106 -0.59 -17.76 12.82
N GLY A 107 -0.54 -18.99 12.33
CA GLY A 107 0.72 -19.77 12.32
C GLY A 107 1.82 -19.09 11.51
N ILE A 108 1.47 -18.55 10.34
CA ILE A 108 2.43 -17.82 9.50
C ILE A 108 2.88 -16.54 10.19
N MET A 109 1.96 -15.79 10.78
CA MET A 109 2.28 -14.55 11.47
C MET A 109 3.15 -14.79 12.71
N ASP A 110 2.86 -15.82 13.49
CA ASP A 110 3.69 -16.18 14.64
C ASP A 110 5.12 -16.56 14.20
N ALA A 111 5.25 -17.29 13.10
CA ALA A 111 6.54 -17.69 12.56
C ALA A 111 7.35 -16.47 12.07
N LEU A 112 6.69 -15.48 11.47
CA LEU A 112 7.35 -14.31 10.90
C LEU A 112 7.61 -13.20 11.92
N PHE A 113 6.70 -12.99 12.87
CA PHE A 113 6.70 -11.80 13.73
C PHE A 113 6.80 -12.09 15.23
N ASP A 114 6.95 -13.31 15.63
CA ASP A 114 7.28 -13.73 16.99
C ASP A 114 6.49 -13.03 18.10
N GLY A 115 5.23 -13.46 18.32
CA GLY A 115 4.44 -13.08 19.48
C GLY A 115 3.64 -11.79 19.36
N SER A 116 3.38 -11.13 20.49
CA SER A 116 2.53 -9.95 20.58
C SER A 116 3.12 -8.69 19.91
N GLU A 117 4.44 -8.64 19.76
CA GLU A 117 5.11 -7.54 19.08
C GLU A 117 4.86 -7.56 17.57
N GLY A 118 4.43 -8.71 17.03
CA GLY A 118 4.17 -8.86 15.60
C GLY A 118 3.11 -7.90 15.09
N PHE A 119 2.05 -7.68 15.88
CA PHE A 119 0.96 -6.78 15.49
C PHE A 119 1.45 -5.33 15.35
N GLU A 120 2.27 -4.85 16.30
CA GLU A 120 2.85 -3.51 16.24
C GLU A 120 3.74 -3.33 15.01
N ARG A 121 4.53 -4.36 14.67
CA ARG A 121 5.39 -4.35 13.48
C ARG A 121 4.57 -4.28 12.21
N ILE A 122 3.47 -5.03 12.15
CA ILE A 122 2.55 -5.02 11.00
C ILE A 122 1.94 -3.63 10.81
N LEU A 123 1.48 -3.01 11.89
CA LEU A 123 0.95 -1.65 11.84
C LEU A 123 2.03 -0.66 11.41
N GLY A 124 3.25 -0.81 11.93
CA GLY A 124 4.37 0.03 11.54
C GLY A 124 4.69 -0.08 10.06
N LEU A 125 4.69 -1.30 9.51
CA LEU A 125 4.90 -1.52 8.08
C LEU A 125 3.80 -0.88 7.24
N MET A 126 2.54 -0.98 7.69
CA MET A 126 1.40 -0.39 7.00
C MET A 126 1.51 1.14 6.94
N PHE A 127 1.82 1.79 8.07
CA PHE A 127 2.02 3.24 8.11
C PHE A 127 3.22 3.66 7.28
N LEU A 128 4.33 2.91 7.36
CA LEU A 128 5.52 3.18 6.55
C LEU A 128 5.20 3.09 5.06
N SER A 129 4.46 2.07 4.65
CA SER A 129 4.05 1.91 3.25
C SER A 129 3.19 3.09 2.78
N ALA A 130 2.29 3.59 3.63
CA ALA A 130 1.46 4.76 3.31
C ALA A 130 2.32 6.02 3.14
N ILE A 131 3.29 6.24 4.03
CA ILE A 131 4.21 7.38 3.93
C ILE A 131 5.06 7.28 2.67
N LEU A 132 5.61 6.11 2.38
CA LEU A 132 6.41 5.89 1.17
C LEU A 132 5.58 6.07 -0.09
N SER A 133 4.30 5.72 -0.06
CA SER A 133 3.38 5.97 -1.16
C SER A 133 3.30 7.46 -1.49
N VAL A 134 3.21 8.32 -0.47
CA VAL A 134 3.22 9.77 -0.66
C VAL A 134 4.56 10.23 -1.24
N VAL A 135 5.67 9.73 -0.70
CA VAL A 135 7.02 10.08 -1.16
C VAL A 135 7.19 9.75 -2.66
N TRP A 136 6.81 8.54 -3.06
CA TRP A 136 6.95 8.12 -4.46
C TRP A 136 5.92 8.79 -5.36
N GLY A 137 4.75 9.15 -4.84
CA GLY A 137 3.78 9.97 -5.57
C GLY A 137 4.35 11.36 -5.89
N ILE A 138 4.99 11.99 -4.92
CA ILE A 138 5.69 13.27 -5.12
C ILE A 138 6.82 13.09 -6.15
N TYR A 139 7.57 11.99 -6.07
CA TYR A 139 8.62 11.69 -7.04
C TYR A 139 8.07 11.66 -8.48
N TYR A 140 6.94 10.97 -8.69
CA TYR A 140 6.31 10.95 -10.01
C TYR A 140 5.81 12.33 -10.43
N ALA A 141 5.33 13.14 -9.48
CA ALA A 141 4.93 14.52 -9.77
C ALA A 141 6.12 15.36 -10.24
N ILE A 142 7.28 15.16 -9.64
CA ILE A 142 8.53 15.81 -10.07
C ILE A 142 8.92 15.31 -11.46
N CYS A 143 8.80 14.01 -11.70
CA CYS A 143 9.11 13.43 -13.02
C CYS A 143 8.23 14.01 -14.12
N LEU A 144 7.00 14.42 -13.80
CA LEU A 144 6.10 15.05 -14.79
C LEU A 144 6.72 16.27 -15.45
N ARG A 145 7.59 16.99 -14.75
CA ARG A 145 8.29 18.15 -15.30
C ARG A 145 9.24 17.78 -16.44
N LYS A 146 9.70 16.54 -16.47
CA LYS A 146 10.59 16.02 -17.52
C LYS A 146 9.83 15.62 -18.77
N PHE A 147 8.52 15.46 -18.68
CA PHE A 147 7.66 15.10 -19.80
C PHE A 147 7.14 16.38 -20.45
N LYS A 148 7.98 17.00 -21.22
CA LYS A 148 7.58 18.20 -21.95
C LYS A 148 6.87 17.82 -23.23
N ASP A 149 5.66 18.24 -23.35
CA ASP A 149 4.88 18.07 -24.59
C ASP A 149 4.81 19.36 -25.36
#